data_a5859143d9f05f843369e166b3ee2d33
#
_entry.id   a5859143d9f05f843369e166b3ee2d33
#
_cell.length_a   1.000
_cell.length_b   1.000
_cell.length_c   1.000
_cell.angle_alpha   90.00
_cell.angle_beta   90.00
_cell.angle_gamma   90.00
#
_symmetry.space_group_name_H-M   'P 1'
#
loop_
_entity.id
_entity.type
_entity.pdbx_description
1 polymer ?
#
loop_
_entity_poly.entity_id
_entity_poly.type
_entity_poly.pdbx_seq_one_letter_code
_entity_poly.pdbx_strand_id
1 'polypeptide(L)'
;MECKINYKNSFEPCINTFKKVQLNDVKRKQLSTKIIQLIKQDEVKKNRELNESEIDYYRKLFMQIAGDLVIEQFLDISIVDLNDILNVKKSQINKLLSCGEIDICTFTYGLFPLVYKLTYRKTIFVCMLPNKKDYYICGIGTPLIVSGYSDKNLLLSNTLRENNRAGFFGFSRLLPIPTNIGDFIRII
;
A
#
# COMPACT_ATOMS: atom_id res chain seq x y z
N MET A 1 -9.19 -25.12 -20.20
CA MET A 1 -9.51 -23.67 -20.35
C MET A 1 -8.88 -22.93 -19.16
N GLU A 2 -7.67 -22.37 -19.33
CA GLU A 2 -7.03 -21.60 -18.28
C GLU A 2 -7.83 -20.32 -18.05
N CYS A 3 -8.45 -20.19 -16.88
CA CYS A 3 -9.15 -18.99 -16.48
C CYS A 3 -8.09 -17.90 -16.24
N LYS A 4 -7.86 -17.03 -17.24
CA LYS A 4 -6.92 -15.91 -17.09
C LYS A 4 -7.42 -15.00 -15.95
N ILE A 5 -6.64 -14.91 -14.90
CA ILE A 5 -6.91 -14.01 -13.77
C ILE A 5 -6.96 -12.58 -14.32
N ASN A 6 -8.11 -11.90 -14.13
CA ASN A 6 -8.35 -10.55 -14.59
C ASN A 6 -8.61 -9.66 -13.37
N TYR A 7 -8.00 -8.47 -13.34
CA TYR A 7 -8.16 -7.50 -12.26
C TYR A 7 -9.64 -7.18 -11.98
N LYS A 8 -10.42 -6.85 -13.01
CA LYS A 8 -11.84 -6.54 -12.87
C LYS A 8 -12.60 -7.65 -12.17
N ASN A 9 -12.44 -8.88 -12.63
CA ASN A 9 -13.14 -10.04 -12.08
C ASN A 9 -12.71 -10.36 -10.64
N SER A 10 -11.51 -9.97 -10.23
CA SER A 10 -11.00 -10.20 -8.88
C SER A 10 -11.35 -9.08 -7.91
N PHE A 11 -11.40 -7.82 -8.37
CA PHE A 11 -11.51 -6.63 -7.54
C PHE A 11 -12.96 -6.08 -7.47
N GLU A 12 -13.60 -5.88 -8.63
CA GLU A 12 -14.91 -5.20 -8.71
C GLU A 12 -16.03 -5.87 -7.89
N PRO A 13 -16.14 -7.21 -7.84
CA PRO A 13 -17.16 -7.86 -7.00
C PRO A 13 -16.99 -7.58 -5.50
N CYS A 14 -15.80 -7.18 -5.07
CA CYS A 14 -15.49 -6.94 -3.66
C CYS A 14 -15.64 -5.47 -3.24
N ILE A 15 -15.84 -4.53 -4.16
CA ILE A 15 -15.85 -3.08 -3.89
C ILE A 15 -16.82 -2.70 -2.76
N ASN A 16 -17.99 -3.33 -2.71
CA ASN A 16 -18.99 -3.03 -1.70
C ASN A 16 -18.58 -3.46 -0.28
N THR A 17 -17.58 -4.32 -0.14
CA THR A 17 -17.02 -4.73 1.16
C THR A 17 -15.89 -3.81 1.63
N PHE A 18 -15.34 -3.00 0.75
CA PHE A 18 -14.21 -2.12 1.04
C PHE A 18 -14.67 -0.84 1.76
N LYS A 19 -13.78 -0.27 2.55
CA LYS A 19 -14.01 1.02 3.20
C LYS A 19 -13.49 2.15 2.32
N LYS A 20 -14.39 2.99 1.83
CA LYS A 20 -13.99 4.18 1.07
C LYS A 20 -13.55 5.28 2.03
N VAL A 21 -12.37 5.84 1.80
CA VAL A 21 -11.77 6.95 2.54
C VAL A 21 -11.33 8.02 1.56
N GLN A 22 -11.70 9.27 1.84
CA GLN A 22 -11.19 10.43 1.11
C GLN A 22 -10.05 11.05 1.90
N LEU A 23 -8.84 11.04 1.35
CA LEU A 23 -7.69 11.66 2.01
C LEU A 23 -7.88 13.18 2.09
N ASN A 24 -7.70 13.73 3.29
CA ASN A 24 -7.80 15.15 3.56
C ASN A 24 -6.90 15.96 2.62
N ASP A 25 -7.47 16.99 1.97
CA ASP A 25 -6.76 17.80 0.97
C ASP A 25 -5.56 18.56 1.58
N VAL A 26 -5.61 18.94 2.86
CA VAL A 26 -4.50 19.61 3.55
C VAL A 26 -3.33 18.63 3.71
N LYS A 27 -3.59 17.43 4.26
CA LYS A 27 -2.56 16.37 4.41
C LYS A 27 -1.98 15.97 3.05
N ARG A 28 -2.82 15.85 2.03
CA ARG A 28 -2.39 15.51 0.67
C ARG A 28 -1.47 16.56 0.07
N LYS A 29 -1.79 17.85 0.22
CA LYS A 29 -0.95 18.97 -0.23
C LYS A 29 0.38 19.02 0.54
N GLN A 30 0.34 18.87 1.85
CA GLN A 30 1.54 18.80 2.69
C GLN A 30 2.46 17.66 2.26
N LEU A 31 1.92 16.45 2.04
CA LEU A 31 2.68 15.31 1.53
C LEU A 31 3.36 15.64 0.19
N SER A 32 2.59 16.17 -0.78
CA SER A 32 3.14 16.55 -2.09
C SER A 32 4.27 17.55 -1.98
N THR A 33 4.09 18.60 -1.18
CA THR A 33 5.10 19.64 -0.97
C THR A 33 6.38 19.06 -0.35
N LYS A 34 6.23 18.23 0.66
CA LYS A 34 7.38 17.59 1.33
C LYS A 34 8.15 16.64 0.41
N ILE A 35 7.46 15.82 -0.39
CA ILE A 35 8.13 14.94 -1.36
C ILE A 35 8.89 15.77 -2.40
N ILE A 36 8.30 16.86 -2.92
CA ILE A 36 8.99 17.74 -3.89
C ILE A 36 10.24 18.38 -3.25
N GLN A 37 10.15 18.82 -1.99
CA GLN A 37 11.30 19.34 -1.26
C GLN A 37 12.41 18.31 -1.15
N LEU A 38 12.06 17.05 -0.80
CA LEU A 38 13.00 15.95 -0.69
C LEU A 38 13.70 15.64 -2.01
N ILE A 39 12.96 15.59 -3.12
CA ILE A 39 13.52 15.28 -4.44
C ILE A 39 14.56 16.33 -4.85
N LYS A 40 14.40 17.58 -4.41
CA LYS A 40 15.36 18.67 -4.68
C LYS A 40 16.62 18.60 -3.82
N GLN A 41 16.64 17.83 -2.74
CA GLN A 41 17.82 17.70 -1.88
C GLN A 41 18.82 16.70 -2.47
N ASP A 42 20.12 17.04 -2.46
CA ASP A 42 21.16 16.20 -3.06
C ASP A 42 21.29 14.80 -2.41
N GLU A 43 20.93 14.67 -1.13
CA GLU A 43 20.96 13.40 -0.41
C GLU A 43 19.97 12.38 -1.00
N VAL A 44 18.87 12.83 -1.58
CA VAL A 44 17.86 11.96 -2.19
C VAL A 44 18.33 11.41 -3.53
N LYS A 45 19.18 12.13 -4.26
CA LYS A 45 19.77 11.65 -5.52
C LYS A 45 20.56 10.35 -5.30
N LYS A 46 21.18 10.17 -4.13
CA LYS A 46 21.92 8.94 -3.75
C LYS A 46 21.02 7.74 -3.45
N ASN A 47 19.74 7.97 -3.12
CA ASN A 47 18.78 6.93 -2.74
C ASN A 47 17.85 6.50 -3.90
N ARG A 48 17.94 7.15 -5.06
CA ARG A 48 17.21 6.73 -6.26
C ARG A 48 17.86 5.49 -6.85
N GLU A 49 17.02 4.57 -7.35
CA GLU A 49 17.52 3.47 -8.17
C GLU A 49 18.16 4.06 -9.44
N LEU A 50 19.26 3.45 -9.88
CA LEU A 50 19.90 3.81 -11.14
C LEU A 50 18.82 3.80 -12.25
N ASN A 51 18.67 4.94 -12.95
CA ASN A 51 17.69 5.19 -14.02
C ASN A 51 16.23 5.45 -13.60
N GLU A 52 15.90 5.59 -12.31
CA GLU A 52 14.56 6.01 -11.87
C GLU A 52 14.38 7.52 -12.13
N SER A 53 13.30 7.89 -12.87
CA SER A 53 12.97 9.29 -13.07
C SER A 53 12.48 9.96 -11.78
N GLU A 54 12.62 11.31 -11.68
CA GLU A 54 12.10 12.06 -10.53
C GLU A 54 10.59 11.89 -10.37
N ILE A 55 9.88 11.76 -11.49
CA ILE A 55 8.44 11.57 -11.51
C ILE A 55 8.07 10.19 -10.94
N ASP A 56 8.80 9.15 -11.30
CA ASP A 56 8.53 7.80 -10.82
C ASP A 56 8.89 7.66 -9.34
N TYR A 57 10.00 8.27 -8.92
CA TYR A 57 10.37 8.34 -7.52
C TYR A 57 9.32 9.10 -6.69
N TYR A 58 8.81 10.25 -7.20
CA TYR A 58 7.71 10.98 -6.58
C TYR A 58 6.46 10.10 -6.44
N ARG A 59 6.06 9.40 -7.51
CA ARG A 59 4.89 8.52 -7.50
C ARG A 59 5.02 7.39 -6.48
N LYS A 60 6.18 6.76 -6.43
CA LYS A 60 6.51 5.67 -5.49
C LYS A 60 6.40 6.14 -4.03
N LEU A 61 7.05 7.26 -3.68
CA LEU A 61 6.98 7.83 -2.34
C LEU A 61 5.55 8.29 -1.99
N PHE A 62 4.90 9.00 -2.91
CA PHE A 62 3.54 9.47 -2.68
C PHE A 62 2.58 8.32 -2.39
N MET A 63 2.59 7.27 -3.20
CA MET A 63 1.72 6.11 -2.99
C MET A 63 2.00 5.43 -1.65
N GLN A 64 3.26 5.23 -1.31
CA GLN A 64 3.66 4.57 -0.07
C GLN A 64 3.13 5.33 1.16
N ILE A 65 3.39 6.63 1.24
CA ILE A 65 3.03 7.44 2.40
C ILE A 65 1.53 7.78 2.42
N ALA A 66 0.91 7.95 1.25
CA ALA A 66 -0.53 8.19 1.17
C ALA A 66 -1.35 7.01 1.73
N GLY A 67 -0.90 5.77 1.55
CA GLY A 67 -1.52 4.61 2.17
C GLY A 67 -1.47 4.67 3.69
N ASP A 68 -0.33 5.03 4.26
CA ASP A 68 -0.17 5.21 5.72
C ASP A 68 -1.09 6.32 6.24
N LEU A 69 -1.17 7.46 5.55
CA LEU A 69 -2.08 8.58 5.90
C LEU A 69 -3.56 8.20 5.82
N VAL A 70 -3.93 7.35 4.86
CA VAL A 70 -5.31 6.84 4.74
C VAL A 70 -5.68 5.97 5.92
N ILE A 71 -4.78 5.08 6.35
CA ILE A 71 -5.00 4.24 7.54
C ILE A 71 -5.02 5.10 8.82
N GLU A 72 -4.10 6.06 8.94
CA GLU A 72 -4.09 7.04 10.03
C GLU A 72 -5.44 7.76 10.16
N GLN A 73 -5.95 8.28 9.04
CA GLN A 73 -7.23 8.99 9.01
C GLN A 73 -8.42 8.07 9.32
N PHE A 74 -8.37 6.82 8.83
CA PHE A 74 -9.45 5.85 9.05
C PHE A 74 -9.56 5.38 10.50
N LEU A 75 -8.43 5.19 11.17
CA LEU A 75 -8.36 4.73 12.56
C LEU A 75 -8.35 5.87 13.58
N ASP A 76 -8.37 7.13 13.12
CA ASP A 76 -8.25 8.34 13.94
C ASP A 76 -7.03 8.31 14.87
N ILE A 77 -5.87 8.00 14.30
CA ILE A 77 -4.58 7.92 15.02
C ILE A 77 -3.54 8.77 14.31
N SER A 78 -2.44 9.11 14.99
CA SER A 78 -1.30 9.81 14.39
C SER A 78 -0.13 8.86 14.25
N ILE A 79 0.23 8.53 13.01
CA ILE A 79 1.28 7.57 12.68
C ILE A 79 2.40 8.22 11.86
N VAL A 80 2.02 9.12 10.94
CA VAL A 80 2.92 9.67 9.93
C VAL A 80 3.48 11.01 10.38
N ASP A 81 4.77 11.07 10.62
CA ASP A 81 5.48 12.34 10.75
C ASP A 81 5.96 12.79 9.36
N LEU A 82 5.25 13.77 8.79
CA LEU A 82 5.60 14.34 7.49
C LEU A 82 6.92 15.14 7.50
N ASN A 83 7.51 15.43 8.68
CA ASN A 83 8.81 16.08 8.78
C ASN A 83 9.96 15.08 8.66
N ASP A 84 9.71 13.81 8.96
CA ASP A 84 10.70 12.74 8.93
C ASP A 84 10.41 11.70 7.82
N ILE A 85 9.99 12.17 6.65
CA ILE A 85 9.61 11.31 5.51
C ILE A 85 10.76 10.40 5.05
N LEU A 86 12.01 10.81 5.18
CA LEU A 86 13.17 10.00 4.78
C LEU A 86 13.35 8.75 5.65
N ASN A 87 12.92 8.79 6.90
CA ASN A 87 12.98 7.66 7.83
C ASN A 87 11.71 6.79 7.81
N VAL A 88 10.68 7.18 7.04
CA VAL A 88 9.45 6.39 6.81
C VAL A 88 9.71 5.10 6.00
N LYS A 89 10.97 4.68 5.85
CA LYS A 89 11.34 3.39 5.19
C LYS A 89 10.75 2.15 5.87
N LYS A 90 10.28 2.27 7.11
CA LYS A 90 9.48 1.23 7.78
C LYS A 90 8.17 1.87 8.18
N SER A 91 7.05 1.28 7.79
CA SER A 91 5.72 1.70 8.20
C SER A 91 5.74 2.08 9.68
N GLN A 92 5.40 3.32 10.01
CA GLN A 92 5.39 3.80 11.41
C GLN A 92 4.28 3.11 12.22
N ILE A 93 3.29 2.50 11.56
CA ILE A 93 2.34 1.57 12.17
C ILE A 93 3.08 0.52 12.99
N ASN A 94 4.19 -0.03 12.49
CA ASN A 94 4.97 -1.02 13.21
C ASN A 94 5.61 -0.50 14.50
N LYS A 95 5.83 0.82 14.61
CA LYS A 95 6.33 1.44 15.85
C LYS A 95 5.22 1.65 16.90
N LEU A 96 4.01 1.90 16.44
CA LEU A 96 2.85 2.14 17.31
C LEU A 96 2.24 0.84 17.85
N LEU A 97 2.27 -0.19 17.04
CA LEU A 97 1.66 -1.48 17.34
C LEU A 97 2.79 -2.43 17.76
N SER A 98 3.23 -2.37 19.00
CA SER A 98 4.24 -3.25 19.60
C SER A 98 3.95 -4.76 19.47
N CYS A 99 2.92 -5.15 18.72
CA CYS A 99 2.33 -6.47 18.64
C CYS A 99 2.54 -7.18 17.28
N GLY A 100 3.35 -6.67 16.38
CA GLY A 100 3.62 -7.40 15.13
C GLY A 100 4.00 -6.51 13.96
N GLU A 101 4.64 -7.08 12.96
CA GLU A 101 5.01 -6.37 11.76
C GLU A 101 3.88 -6.42 10.74
N ILE A 102 3.33 -5.26 10.39
CA ILE A 102 2.31 -5.09 9.35
C ILE A 102 2.91 -4.32 8.20
N ASP A 103 2.65 -4.78 7.00
CA ASP A 103 2.95 -4.05 5.77
C ASP A 103 1.69 -3.35 5.25
N ILE A 104 1.82 -2.13 4.73
CA ILE A 104 0.77 -1.48 3.96
C ILE A 104 1.15 -1.56 2.49
N CYS A 105 0.33 -2.23 1.71
CA CYS A 105 0.47 -2.34 0.27
C CYS A 105 -0.49 -1.37 -0.41
N THR A 106 0.02 -0.21 -0.80
CA THR A 106 -0.75 0.77 -1.58
C THR A 106 -0.56 0.50 -3.07
N PHE A 107 -1.66 0.46 -3.80
CA PHE A 107 -1.66 0.19 -5.24
C PHE A 107 -2.67 1.08 -5.97
N THR A 108 -2.53 1.19 -7.28
CA THR A 108 -3.43 1.98 -8.14
C THR A 108 -4.57 1.11 -8.64
N TYR A 109 -5.78 1.64 -8.67
CA TYR A 109 -6.94 1.00 -9.29
C TYR A 109 -6.63 0.58 -10.73
N GLY A 110 -6.99 -0.64 -11.09
CA GLY A 110 -6.69 -1.24 -12.39
C GLY A 110 -5.39 -2.04 -12.45
N LEU A 111 -4.55 -1.99 -11.41
CA LEU A 111 -3.31 -2.77 -11.30
C LEU A 111 -3.38 -3.76 -10.14
N PHE A 112 -2.77 -4.93 -10.31
CA PHE A 112 -2.62 -5.86 -9.20
C PHE A 112 -1.62 -5.32 -8.17
N PRO A 113 -1.94 -5.39 -6.85
CA PRO A 113 -0.99 -5.05 -5.80
C PRO A 113 0.27 -5.91 -5.91
N LEU A 114 1.42 -5.26 -5.76
CA LEU A 114 2.72 -5.92 -5.76
C LEU A 114 3.07 -6.40 -4.35
N VAL A 115 3.12 -7.69 -4.15
CA VAL A 115 3.44 -8.30 -2.85
C VAL A 115 4.67 -9.20 -2.91
N TYR A 116 5.29 -9.48 -1.77
CA TYR A 116 6.22 -10.59 -1.64
C TYR A 116 5.43 -11.90 -1.48
N LYS A 117 5.65 -12.87 -2.36
CA LYS A 117 4.93 -14.15 -2.31
C LYS A 117 5.22 -14.93 -1.02
N LEU A 118 6.45 -14.83 -0.52
CA LEU A 118 6.86 -15.41 0.76
C LEU A 118 6.96 -14.28 1.78
N THR A 119 5.83 -13.88 2.35
CA THR A 119 5.78 -12.95 3.47
C THR A 119 5.37 -13.67 4.75
N TYR A 120 5.92 -13.24 5.88
CA TYR A 120 5.50 -13.65 7.21
C TYR A 120 4.66 -12.56 7.90
N ARG A 121 4.47 -11.40 7.22
CA ARG A 121 3.75 -10.25 7.75
C ARG A 121 2.32 -10.21 7.26
N LYS A 122 1.42 -9.72 8.08
CA LYS A 122 0.09 -9.33 7.62
C LYS A 122 0.20 -8.09 6.74
N THR A 123 -0.64 -7.99 5.74
CA THR A 123 -0.60 -6.87 4.78
C THR A 123 -1.96 -6.20 4.70
N ILE A 124 -2.01 -4.89 4.91
CA ILE A 124 -3.20 -4.07 4.66
C ILE A 124 -3.14 -3.61 3.20
N PHE A 125 -4.21 -3.85 2.46
CA PHE A 125 -4.31 -3.44 1.06
C PHE A 125 -5.09 -2.14 0.93
N VAL A 126 -4.46 -1.12 0.32
CA VAL A 126 -5.03 0.22 0.10
C VAL A 126 -4.99 0.54 -1.39
N CYS A 127 -6.16 0.67 -2.02
CA CYS A 127 -6.30 1.00 -3.43
C CYS A 127 -6.49 2.50 -3.63
N MET A 128 -5.59 3.14 -4.33
CA MET A 128 -5.72 4.54 -4.75
C MET A 128 -6.56 4.64 -6.02
N LEU A 129 -7.63 5.42 -6.00
CA LEU A 129 -8.49 5.67 -7.17
C LEU A 129 -7.85 6.68 -8.15
N PRO A 130 -8.31 6.74 -9.41
CA PRO A 130 -7.71 7.59 -10.45
C PRO A 130 -7.67 9.08 -10.10
N ASN A 131 -8.62 9.57 -9.30
CA ASN A 131 -8.66 10.97 -8.83
C ASN A 131 -7.58 11.31 -7.79
N LYS A 132 -6.83 10.31 -7.28
CA LYS A 132 -5.76 10.43 -6.27
C LYS A 132 -6.20 11.10 -4.96
N LYS A 133 -7.48 11.16 -4.70
CA LYS A 133 -8.10 11.67 -3.46
C LYS A 133 -8.84 10.60 -2.71
N ASP A 134 -9.52 9.73 -3.43
CA ASP A 134 -10.32 8.65 -2.89
C ASP A 134 -9.50 7.37 -2.86
N TYR A 135 -9.67 6.61 -1.80
CA TYR A 135 -9.01 5.33 -1.57
C TYR A 135 -10.04 4.30 -1.11
N TYR A 136 -9.78 3.03 -1.43
CA TYR A 136 -10.44 1.91 -0.80
C TYR A 136 -9.46 1.21 0.14
N ILE A 137 -9.82 1.03 1.40
CA ILE A 137 -9.15 0.08 2.29
C ILE A 137 -9.82 -1.27 2.02
N CYS A 138 -9.08 -2.15 1.34
CA CYS A 138 -9.64 -3.42 0.85
C CYS A 138 -9.74 -4.48 1.94
N GLY A 139 -8.86 -4.42 2.94
CA GLY A 139 -8.82 -5.39 4.04
C GLY A 139 -7.41 -5.84 4.38
N ILE A 140 -7.33 -6.88 5.23
CA ILE A 140 -6.09 -7.44 5.75
C ILE A 140 -5.86 -8.84 5.16
N GLY A 141 -4.72 -9.02 4.50
CA GLY A 141 -4.22 -10.32 4.06
C GLY A 141 -3.29 -10.94 5.10
N THR A 142 -3.60 -12.14 5.58
CA THR A 142 -2.63 -12.94 6.34
C THR A 142 -1.53 -13.47 5.41
N PRO A 143 -0.37 -13.91 5.93
CA PRO A 143 0.68 -14.52 5.11
C PRO A 143 0.16 -15.66 4.21
N LEU A 144 -0.73 -16.49 4.73
CA LEU A 144 -1.34 -17.59 3.96
C LEU A 144 -2.24 -17.09 2.82
N ILE A 145 -3.03 -16.05 3.06
CA ILE A 145 -3.87 -15.42 2.03
C ILE A 145 -2.98 -14.78 0.96
N VAL A 146 -1.97 -14.02 1.37
CA VAL A 146 -1.05 -13.35 0.42
C VAL A 146 -0.31 -14.37 -0.43
N SER A 147 0.25 -15.41 0.18
CA SER A 147 0.98 -16.48 -0.52
C SER A 147 0.08 -17.30 -1.44
N GLY A 148 -1.13 -17.67 -0.97
CA GLY A 148 -2.06 -18.54 -1.71
C GLY A 148 -2.75 -17.85 -2.88
N TYR A 149 -2.92 -16.52 -2.82
CA TYR A 149 -3.64 -15.75 -3.84
C TYR A 149 -2.77 -14.71 -4.54
N SER A 150 -1.50 -15.05 -4.81
CA SER A 150 -0.58 -14.23 -5.60
C SER A 150 0.12 -15.04 -6.69
N ASP A 151 0.27 -14.43 -7.88
CA ASP A 151 0.88 -15.06 -9.04
C ASP A 151 1.93 -14.14 -9.67
N LYS A 152 3.12 -14.68 -9.96
CA LYS A 152 4.20 -13.98 -10.65
C LYS A 152 3.82 -13.59 -12.08
N ASN A 153 2.95 -14.37 -12.73
CA ASN A 153 2.51 -14.13 -14.09
C ASN A 153 1.61 -12.88 -14.24
N LEU A 154 1.09 -12.33 -13.15
CA LEU A 154 0.35 -11.08 -13.16
C LEU A 154 1.25 -9.85 -13.24
N LEU A 155 2.57 -10.02 -13.14
CA LEU A 155 3.54 -8.93 -13.26
C LEU A 155 4.02 -8.79 -14.69
N LEU A 156 4.07 -7.54 -15.17
CA LEU A 156 4.57 -7.22 -16.51
C LEU A 156 6.12 -7.27 -16.58
N SER A 157 6.80 -7.04 -15.44
CA SER A 157 8.26 -6.97 -15.37
C SER A 157 8.89 -8.30 -14.93
N ASN A 158 9.85 -8.81 -15.71
CA ASN A 158 10.61 -10.00 -15.35
C ASN A 158 11.49 -9.77 -14.11
N THR A 159 12.11 -8.60 -13.98
CA THR A 159 12.93 -8.24 -12.83
C THR A 159 12.17 -8.34 -11.50
N LEU A 160 10.88 -7.94 -11.49
CA LEU A 160 10.03 -8.07 -10.31
C LEU A 160 9.73 -9.55 -9.99
N ARG A 161 9.58 -10.40 -11.00
CA ARG A 161 9.35 -11.84 -10.82
C ARG A 161 10.56 -12.55 -10.19
N GLU A 162 11.77 -12.16 -10.58
CA GLU A 162 13.03 -12.68 -10.04
C GLU A 162 13.20 -12.33 -8.55
N ASN A 163 12.71 -11.18 -8.11
CA ASN A 163 12.79 -10.70 -6.72
C ASN A 163 11.69 -11.28 -5.81
N ASN A 164 11.12 -12.45 -6.10
CA ASN A 164 10.03 -13.08 -5.35
C ASN A 164 8.77 -12.19 -5.21
N ARG A 165 8.59 -11.22 -6.10
CA ARG A 165 7.38 -10.42 -6.18
C ARG A 165 6.31 -11.13 -6.99
N ALA A 166 5.06 -10.88 -6.63
CA ALA A 166 3.89 -11.42 -7.32
C ALA A 166 2.74 -10.42 -7.30
N GLY A 167 1.83 -10.50 -8.26
CA GLY A 167 0.58 -9.76 -8.24
C GLY A 167 -0.44 -10.48 -7.36
N PHE A 168 -1.05 -9.76 -6.41
CA PHE A 168 -2.09 -10.31 -5.55
C PHE A 168 -3.48 -10.15 -6.19
N PHE A 169 -4.29 -11.21 -6.14
CA PHE A 169 -5.64 -11.25 -6.74
C PHE A 169 -6.74 -11.72 -5.76
N GLY A 170 -6.39 -12.04 -4.52
CA GLY A 170 -7.28 -12.65 -3.53
C GLY A 170 -8.16 -11.66 -2.75
N PHE A 171 -8.72 -10.63 -3.38
CA PHE A 171 -9.48 -9.58 -2.71
C PHE A 171 -10.71 -10.09 -1.94
N SER A 172 -11.37 -11.14 -2.43
CA SER A 172 -12.51 -11.79 -1.75
C SER A 172 -12.12 -12.59 -0.50
N ARG A 173 -10.84 -12.79 -0.25
CA ARG A 173 -10.31 -13.55 0.89
C ARG A 173 -9.75 -12.66 1.99
N LEU A 174 -9.68 -11.35 1.75
CA LEU A 174 -9.19 -10.40 2.73
C LEU A 174 -10.11 -10.36 3.95
N LEU A 175 -9.50 -10.30 5.12
CA LEU A 175 -10.22 -10.05 6.37
C LEU A 175 -10.69 -8.59 6.40
N PRO A 176 -11.89 -8.30 6.91
CA PRO A 176 -12.37 -6.94 7.05
C PRO A 176 -11.48 -6.13 8.00
N ILE A 177 -11.28 -4.86 7.70
CA ILE A 177 -10.56 -3.96 8.60
C ILE A 177 -11.51 -3.42 9.68
N PRO A 178 -11.15 -3.53 10.97
CA PRO A 178 -11.93 -2.93 12.06
C PRO A 178 -11.96 -1.41 11.96
N THR A 179 -13.03 -0.81 12.44
CA THR A 179 -13.25 0.65 12.43
C THR A 179 -12.66 1.37 13.64
N ASN A 180 -12.20 0.62 14.65
CA ASN A 180 -11.56 1.18 15.84
C ASN A 180 -10.20 0.54 16.08
N ILE A 181 -9.33 1.29 16.75
CA ILE A 181 -7.95 0.89 17.01
C ILE A 181 -7.85 -0.34 17.95
N GLY A 182 -8.76 -0.47 18.91
CA GLY A 182 -8.74 -1.58 19.87
C GLY A 182 -8.97 -2.93 19.20
N ASP A 183 -9.97 -3.02 18.32
CA ASP A 183 -10.24 -4.24 17.55
C ASP A 183 -9.18 -4.46 16.47
N PHE A 184 -8.65 -3.39 15.91
CA PHE A 184 -7.54 -3.46 14.96
C PHE A 184 -6.31 -4.12 15.60
N ILE A 185 -5.90 -3.69 16.81
CA ILE A 185 -4.77 -4.27 17.56
C ILE A 185 -4.98 -5.76 17.85
N ARG A 186 -6.22 -6.19 18.08
CA ARG A 186 -6.53 -7.62 18.37
C ARG A 186 -6.42 -8.53 17.14
N ILE A 187 -6.62 -7.97 15.95
CA ILE A 187 -6.58 -8.75 14.70
C ILE A 187 -5.16 -8.82 14.15
N ILE A 188 -4.31 -7.87 14.47
CA ILE A 188 -2.92 -7.83 14.03
C ILE A 188 -1.99 -8.49 15.02
#